data_7887019a693b7266ff0315a6dda86277
#
_entry.id   7887019a693b7266ff0315a6dda86277
#
_cell.length_a   1.000
_cell.length_b   1.000
_cell.length_c   1.000
_cell.angle_alpha   90.00
_cell.angle_beta   90.00
_cell.angle_gamma   90.00
#
_symmetry.space_group_name_H-M   'P 1'
#
loop_
_entity.id
_entity.type
_entity.pdbx_description
1 polymer ?
#
loop_
_entity_poly.entity_id
_entity_poly.type
_entity_poly.pdbx_seq_one_letter_code
_entity_poly.pdbx_strand_id
1 'polypeptide(L)'
;ISDVTLYDAAKQPAAVDCLCVFTPGQLAGAGNLPMNVVCVGEPTSAAQTRLGACDGNLVLIPDASSAEAVCYLLSLFGNSIKQQKLYSDLIYMLLSDEDLSSVFCAFAKDTDCQMLAIDISGKVLAYSKPFRVNHPHWLHSVEVGYLDKYLIEYILSYREKHNMSISPQPFILYCDRLQLFIKTIRVIYNGEIIAYAFMGNYKGEFPEFSDRFMSLIAKRLLTSLLGSRSYSSYRFNMHQNILADLIKGASEEEAVQRISVANLSFPPYMLAAVLRPSYFRESEFLHDVLMPAVSAILPNSPKLYQKGTIVALLESDRLGSVPEELMSQLRRLAAENGVLVGISNMFTRPERFAVYYRQAAQTAGFAKRQNNVSGVFLYSDCAFYLMLDGVEDKSMLEYAKHPLLSELEKYDAEKNTQLYDTLMTYTLTGFSKNRTAELMFLHRNTVNYRIQQ
;
A
#
# COMPACT_ATOMS: atom_id res chain seq x y z
N ILE A 1 -14.68 -39.61 -3.07
CA ILE A 1 -15.42 -40.21 -1.93
C ILE A 1 -15.61 -39.13 -0.90
N SER A 2 -16.87 -38.76 -0.61
CA SER A 2 -17.22 -37.74 0.36
C SER A 2 -17.39 -38.26 1.79
N ASP A 3 -17.60 -39.55 1.94
CA ASP A 3 -17.78 -40.21 3.25
C ASP A 3 -17.53 -41.73 3.13
N VAL A 4 -17.21 -42.37 4.29
CA VAL A 4 -17.09 -43.82 4.46
C VAL A 4 -18.04 -44.23 5.56
N THR A 5 -19.05 -45.08 5.24
CA THR A 5 -20.08 -45.49 6.19
C THR A 5 -20.28 -47.00 6.20
N LEU A 6 -20.64 -47.55 7.37
CA LEU A 6 -21.18 -48.90 7.46
C LEU A 6 -22.60 -48.92 6.87
N TYR A 7 -22.90 -49.95 6.06
CA TYR A 7 -24.26 -50.11 5.54
C TYR A 7 -25.27 -50.33 6.68
N ASP A 8 -26.31 -49.55 6.65
CA ASP A 8 -27.46 -49.66 7.53
C ASP A 8 -28.71 -49.80 6.70
N ALA A 9 -29.37 -50.94 6.82
CA ALA A 9 -30.59 -51.25 6.05
C ALA A 9 -31.78 -50.30 6.36
N ALA A 10 -31.74 -49.59 7.48
CA ALA A 10 -32.78 -48.63 7.85
C ALA A 10 -32.57 -47.21 7.25
N LYS A 11 -31.41 -46.95 6.66
CA LYS A 11 -31.10 -45.67 6.01
C LYS A 11 -31.16 -45.78 4.49
N GLN A 12 -31.69 -44.74 3.84
CA GLN A 12 -31.71 -44.64 2.38
C GLN A 12 -30.29 -44.68 1.77
N PRO A 13 -30.15 -45.08 0.47
CA PRO A 13 -28.85 -45.22 -0.18
C PRO A 13 -28.05 -43.96 -0.05
N ALA A 14 -26.80 -44.16 0.33
CA ALA A 14 -25.80 -43.10 0.45
C ALA A 14 -25.63 -42.33 -0.88
N ALA A 15 -25.16 -41.10 -0.79
CA ALA A 15 -24.82 -40.28 -1.94
C ALA A 15 -23.86 -41.04 -2.89
N VAL A 16 -23.90 -40.70 -4.18
CA VAL A 16 -23.12 -41.38 -5.25
C VAL A 16 -21.62 -41.44 -4.96
N ASP A 17 -21.11 -40.52 -4.17
CA ASP A 17 -19.73 -40.37 -3.76
C ASP A 17 -19.39 -40.97 -2.36
N CYS A 18 -20.35 -41.63 -1.71
CA CYS A 18 -20.13 -42.32 -0.43
C CYS A 18 -19.61 -43.77 -0.67
N LEU A 19 -18.64 -44.19 0.12
CA LEU A 19 -18.10 -45.54 0.17
C LEU A 19 -18.83 -46.32 1.27
N CYS A 20 -19.62 -47.31 0.87
CA CYS A 20 -20.38 -48.11 1.82
C CYS A 20 -19.72 -49.46 2.09
N VAL A 21 -19.53 -49.77 3.35
CA VAL A 21 -18.92 -51.05 3.82
C VAL A 21 -20.01 -52.00 4.24
N PHE A 22 -19.98 -53.19 3.64
CA PHE A 22 -20.94 -54.27 3.85
C PHE A 22 -20.25 -55.55 4.39
N THR A 23 -20.96 -56.30 5.22
CA THR A 23 -20.65 -57.71 5.45
C THR A 23 -21.30 -58.56 4.34
N PRO A 24 -20.82 -59.80 4.07
CA PRO A 24 -21.42 -60.68 3.08
C PRO A 24 -22.93 -60.92 3.29
N GLY A 25 -23.36 -61.06 4.55
CA GLY A 25 -24.76 -61.22 4.92
C GLY A 25 -25.62 -59.97 4.62
N GLN A 26 -25.10 -58.77 4.91
CA GLN A 26 -25.77 -57.51 4.58
C GLN A 26 -25.87 -57.34 3.05
N LEU A 27 -24.82 -57.66 2.31
CA LEU A 27 -24.76 -57.54 0.88
C LEU A 27 -25.79 -58.48 0.19
N ALA A 28 -25.95 -59.72 0.68
CA ALA A 28 -26.93 -60.65 0.16
C ALA A 28 -28.39 -60.20 0.34
N GLY A 29 -28.66 -59.42 1.43
CA GLY A 29 -30.00 -58.89 1.75
C GLY A 29 -30.25 -57.46 1.25
N ALA A 30 -29.26 -56.79 0.69
CA ALA A 30 -29.39 -55.38 0.26
C ALA A 30 -30.29 -55.27 -0.98
N GLY A 31 -31.11 -54.20 -1.04
CA GLY A 31 -31.91 -53.85 -2.20
C GLY A 31 -31.04 -53.29 -3.34
N ASN A 32 -31.05 -51.98 -3.54
CA ASN A 32 -30.14 -51.33 -4.50
C ASN A 32 -28.78 -51.11 -3.87
N LEU A 33 -27.71 -51.46 -4.61
CA LEU A 33 -26.33 -51.21 -4.17
C LEU A 33 -25.91 -49.78 -4.52
N PRO A 34 -25.15 -49.11 -3.64
CA PRO A 34 -24.55 -47.81 -3.95
C PRO A 34 -23.44 -47.99 -4.99
N MET A 35 -22.99 -46.85 -5.58
CA MET A 35 -21.96 -46.84 -6.63
C MET A 35 -20.60 -47.31 -6.14
N ASN A 36 -20.29 -47.16 -4.84
CA ASN A 36 -19.00 -47.55 -4.27
C ASN A 36 -19.25 -48.52 -3.10
N VAL A 37 -18.90 -49.79 -3.31
CA VAL A 37 -19.15 -50.89 -2.38
C VAL A 37 -17.83 -51.50 -1.91
N VAL A 38 -17.70 -51.69 -0.61
CA VAL A 38 -16.64 -52.50 0.01
C VAL A 38 -17.30 -53.68 0.70
N CYS A 39 -16.95 -54.90 0.30
CA CYS A 39 -17.36 -56.11 1.00
C CYS A 39 -16.23 -56.62 1.86
N VAL A 40 -16.50 -56.81 3.15
CA VAL A 40 -15.50 -57.23 4.15
C VAL A 40 -15.87 -58.63 4.64
N GLY A 41 -14.94 -59.55 4.47
CA GLY A 41 -15.13 -60.99 4.75
C GLY A 41 -15.29 -61.78 3.46
N GLU A 42 -15.22 -63.15 3.54
CA GLU A 42 -15.38 -64.01 2.40
C GLU A 42 -16.83 -63.95 1.86
N PRO A 43 -17.04 -63.59 0.59
CA PRO A 43 -18.36 -63.42 0.03
C PRO A 43 -19.06 -64.78 -0.13
N THR A 44 -20.29 -64.92 0.39
CA THR A 44 -21.16 -66.08 0.16
C THR A 44 -21.60 -66.13 -1.31
N SER A 45 -22.07 -67.30 -1.79
CA SER A 45 -22.56 -67.43 -3.18
C SER A 45 -23.68 -66.47 -3.52
N ALA A 46 -24.55 -66.10 -2.57
CA ALA A 46 -25.58 -65.09 -2.73
C ALA A 46 -25.00 -63.66 -2.82
N ALA A 47 -23.97 -63.36 -2.03
CA ALA A 47 -23.24 -62.06 -2.12
C ALA A 47 -22.47 -61.94 -3.45
N GLN A 48 -21.84 -63.02 -3.93
CA GLN A 48 -21.13 -63.03 -5.21
C GLN A 48 -22.06 -62.73 -6.41
N THR A 49 -23.27 -63.30 -6.42
CA THR A 49 -24.28 -63.00 -7.44
C THR A 49 -24.69 -61.55 -7.43
N ARG A 50 -24.86 -60.97 -6.26
CA ARG A 50 -25.18 -59.54 -6.09
C ARG A 50 -24.03 -58.62 -6.51
N LEU A 51 -22.79 -59.00 -6.19
CA LEU A 51 -21.58 -58.24 -6.58
C LEU A 51 -21.42 -58.24 -8.11
N GLY A 52 -21.75 -59.35 -8.79
CA GLY A 52 -21.75 -59.42 -10.25
C GLY A 52 -22.80 -58.55 -10.95
N ALA A 53 -23.80 -58.09 -10.22
CA ALA A 53 -24.84 -57.18 -10.69
C ALA A 53 -24.58 -55.69 -10.27
N CYS A 54 -23.42 -55.36 -9.70
CA CYS A 54 -23.08 -54.03 -9.29
C CYS A 54 -22.46 -53.26 -10.46
N ASP A 55 -23.09 -52.17 -10.89
CA ASP A 55 -22.58 -51.29 -11.97
C ASP A 55 -21.51 -50.26 -11.48
N GLY A 56 -21.14 -50.33 -10.20
CA GLY A 56 -20.21 -49.38 -9.55
C GLY A 56 -18.84 -49.96 -9.22
N ASN A 57 -18.10 -49.20 -8.43
CA ASN A 57 -16.80 -49.63 -7.93
C ASN A 57 -16.94 -50.63 -6.77
N LEU A 58 -16.22 -51.72 -6.86
CA LEU A 58 -16.25 -52.80 -5.87
C LEU A 58 -14.85 -53.10 -5.34
N VAL A 59 -14.72 -53.17 -4.02
CA VAL A 59 -13.51 -53.61 -3.30
C VAL A 59 -13.90 -54.80 -2.41
N LEU A 60 -13.11 -55.88 -2.46
CA LEU A 60 -13.24 -57.07 -1.59
C LEU A 60 -12.06 -57.11 -0.60
N ILE A 61 -12.35 -57.24 0.70
CA ILE A 61 -11.37 -57.38 1.77
C ILE A 61 -11.70 -58.63 2.55
N PRO A 62 -11.14 -59.80 2.19
CA PRO A 62 -11.56 -61.10 2.73
C PRO A 62 -11.24 -61.30 4.21
N ASP A 63 -10.11 -60.78 4.70
CA ASP A 63 -9.53 -61.14 6.01
C ASP A 63 -9.59 -60.04 7.08
N ALA A 64 -10.58 -59.14 7.03
CA ALA A 64 -10.75 -58.05 7.98
C ALA A 64 -12.13 -58.03 8.63
N SER A 65 -12.25 -57.44 9.80
CA SER A 65 -13.56 -57.06 10.35
C SER A 65 -14.07 -55.77 9.73
N SER A 66 -15.40 -55.58 9.71
CA SER A 66 -16.00 -54.38 9.17
C SER A 66 -15.52 -53.11 9.85
N ALA A 67 -15.24 -53.18 11.16
CA ALA A 67 -14.71 -52.04 11.92
C ALA A 67 -13.26 -51.70 11.52
N GLU A 68 -12.39 -52.73 11.38
CA GLU A 68 -11.01 -52.52 10.91
C GLU A 68 -10.98 -51.98 9.49
N ALA A 69 -11.81 -52.48 8.60
CA ALA A 69 -11.91 -51.98 7.24
C ALA A 69 -12.36 -50.53 7.21
N VAL A 70 -13.37 -50.11 7.98
CA VAL A 70 -13.80 -48.73 8.09
C VAL A 70 -12.70 -47.86 8.64
N CYS A 71 -12.02 -48.26 9.74
CA CYS A 71 -10.91 -47.53 10.28
C CYS A 71 -9.77 -47.34 9.27
N TYR A 72 -9.43 -48.41 8.52
CA TYR A 72 -8.41 -48.35 7.49
C TYR A 72 -8.82 -47.40 6.32
N LEU A 73 -10.04 -47.50 5.82
CA LEU A 73 -10.56 -46.65 4.76
C LEU A 73 -10.65 -45.18 5.20
N LEU A 74 -11.08 -44.93 6.43
CA LEU A 74 -11.07 -43.57 7.01
C LEU A 74 -9.65 -43.03 7.15
N SER A 75 -8.66 -43.88 7.46
CA SER A 75 -7.26 -43.46 7.47
C SER A 75 -6.73 -43.10 6.08
N LEU A 76 -7.17 -43.84 5.04
CA LEU A 76 -6.78 -43.56 3.67
C LEU A 76 -7.49 -42.33 3.07
N PHE A 77 -8.79 -42.23 3.30
CA PHE A 77 -9.62 -41.19 2.66
C PHE A 77 -9.94 -40.02 3.59
N GLY A 78 -9.76 -40.15 4.90
CA GLY A 78 -10.14 -39.16 5.89
C GLY A 78 -9.43 -37.80 5.67
N ASN A 79 -8.17 -37.83 5.27
CA ASN A 79 -7.44 -36.60 4.93
C ASN A 79 -7.99 -35.96 3.66
N SER A 80 -8.31 -36.76 2.64
CA SER A 80 -8.89 -36.24 1.38
C SER A 80 -10.28 -35.68 1.59
N ILE A 81 -11.13 -36.37 2.37
CA ILE A 81 -12.49 -35.87 2.73
C ILE A 81 -12.40 -34.58 3.51
N LYS A 82 -11.51 -34.52 4.50
CA LYS A 82 -11.28 -33.31 5.31
C LYS A 82 -10.78 -32.13 4.46
N GLN A 83 -9.86 -32.41 3.54
CA GLN A 83 -9.38 -31.40 2.59
C GLN A 83 -10.45 -30.90 1.63
N GLN A 84 -11.29 -31.76 1.10
CA GLN A 84 -12.41 -31.38 0.23
C GLN A 84 -13.42 -30.52 0.96
N LYS A 85 -13.78 -30.86 2.19
CA LYS A 85 -14.67 -30.06 3.03
C LYS A 85 -14.08 -28.67 3.29
N LEU A 86 -12.82 -28.60 3.75
CA LEU A 86 -12.12 -27.34 3.95
C LEU A 86 -12.12 -26.49 2.67
N TYR A 87 -11.83 -27.09 1.52
CA TYR A 87 -11.82 -26.38 0.24
C TYR A 87 -13.19 -25.80 -0.10
N SER A 88 -14.27 -26.57 0.12
CA SER A 88 -15.65 -26.10 -0.11
C SER A 88 -16.01 -24.93 0.79
N ASP A 89 -15.66 -25.00 2.07
CA ASP A 89 -15.92 -23.93 3.05
C ASP A 89 -15.16 -22.65 2.65
N LEU A 90 -13.88 -22.76 2.25
CA LEU A 90 -13.07 -21.65 1.78
C LEU A 90 -13.60 -21.02 0.49
N ILE A 91 -14.10 -21.83 -0.45
CA ILE A 91 -14.76 -21.30 -1.67
C ILE A 91 -16.01 -20.51 -1.28
N TYR A 92 -16.82 -21.05 -0.38
CA TYR A 92 -18.02 -20.35 0.08
C TYR A 92 -17.68 -18.99 0.68
N MET A 93 -16.68 -18.91 1.55
CA MET A 93 -16.20 -17.64 2.14
C MET A 93 -15.73 -16.65 1.04
N LEU A 94 -14.98 -17.13 0.04
CA LEU A 94 -14.54 -16.29 -1.09
C LEU A 94 -15.69 -15.75 -1.93
N LEU A 95 -16.75 -16.54 -2.13
CA LEU A 95 -17.93 -16.16 -2.89
C LEU A 95 -18.89 -15.26 -2.10
N SER A 96 -18.88 -15.37 -0.77
CA SER A 96 -19.69 -14.54 0.13
C SER A 96 -19.11 -13.13 0.37
N ASP A 97 -18.07 -12.77 -0.36
CA ASP A 97 -17.39 -11.46 -0.29
C ASP A 97 -16.76 -11.15 1.08
N GLU A 98 -16.41 -12.18 1.85
CA GLU A 98 -15.71 -12.01 3.11
C GLU A 98 -14.33 -11.39 2.91
N ASP A 99 -13.82 -10.74 3.97
CA ASP A 99 -12.46 -10.20 3.98
C ASP A 99 -11.42 -11.31 3.75
N LEU A 100 -10.45 -11.05 2.90
CA LEU A 100 -9.45 -12.03 2.50
C LEU A 100 -8.61 -12.52 3.70
N SER A 101 -8.37 -11.68 4.71
CA SER A 101 -7.68 -12.09 5.94
C SER A 101 -8.49 -13.12 6.73
N SER A 102 -9.81 -13.02 6.75
CA SER A 102 -10.71 -14.01 7.36
C SER A 102 -10.60 -15.37 6.67
N VAL A 103 -10.58 -15.39 5.33
CA VAL A 103 -10.36 -16.60 4.52
C VAL A 103 -9.00 -17.22 4.81
N PHE A 104 -7.94 -16.39 4.90
CA PHE A 104 -6.60 -16.84 5.22
C PHE A 104 -6.51 -17.40 6.65
N CYS A 105 -7.21 -16.80 7.61
CA CYS A 105 -7.27 -17.31 8.97
C CYS A 105 -7.98 -18.66 9.05
N ALA A 106 -9.09 -18.83 8.34
CA ALA A 106 -9.81 -20.12 8.25
C ALA A 106 -8.90 -21.21 7.65
N PHE A 107 -8.19 -20.90 6.56
CA PHE A 107 -7.23 -21.81 5.95
C PHE A 107 -6.11 -22.22 6.91
N ALA A 108 -5.48 -21.26 7.60
CA ALA A 108 -4.36 -21.52 8.51
C ALA A 108 -4.78 -22.28 9.77
N LYS A 109 -6.05 -22.22 10.16
CA LYS A 109 -6.58 -22.96 11.32
C LYS A 109 -6.52 -24.47 11.11
N ASP A 110 -6.84 -24.92 9.89
CA ASP A 110 -6.99 -26.33 9.55
C ASP A 110 -5.79 -26.90 8.76
N THR A 111 -4.77 -26.07 8.51
CA THR A 111 -3.53 -26.45 7.84
C THR A 111 -2.30 -25.97 8.63
N ASP A 112 -1.15 -26.58 8.33
CA ASP A 112 0.15 -26.11 8.87
C ASP A 112 0.77 -25.01 8.00
N CYS A 113 -0.04 -24.32 7.19
CA CYS A 113 0.43 -23.28 6.28
C CYS A 113 0.10 -21.89 6.79
N GLN A 114 0.97 -20.93 6.50
CA GLN A 114 0.77 -19.50 6.71
C GLN A 114 0.47 -18.83 5.38
N MET A 115 -0.47 -17.90 5.36
CA MET A 115 -0.80 -17.12 4.16
C MET A 115 -0.50 -15.65 4.32
N LEU A 116 -0.01 -15.05 3.25
CA LEU A 116 0.29 -13.62 3.13
C LEU A 116 0.00 -13.18 1.70
N ALA A 117 -0.66 -12.04 1.52
CA ALA A 117 -0.80 -11.38 0.24
C ALA A 117 -0.24 -9.97 0.30
N ILE A 118 0.48 -9.57 -0.74
CA ILE A 118 1.06 -8.23 -0.87
C ILE A 118 0.75 -7.65 -2.24
N ASP A 119 0.71 -6.34 -2.34
CA ASP A 119 0.76 -5.66 -3.63
C ASP A 119 2.19 -5.58 -4.17
N ILE A 120 2.35 -5.08 -5.39
CA ILE A 120 3.66 -4.96 -6.02
C ILE A 120 4.61 -4.01 -5.27
N SER A 121 4.11 -3.08 -4.44
CA SER A 121 4.92 -2.20 -3.59
C SER A 121 5.37 -2.87 -2.28
N GLY A 122 4.96 -4.12 -2.05
CA GLY A 122 5.23 -4.85 -0.82
C GLY A 122 4.25 -4.55 0.33
N LYS A 123 3.19 -3.76 0.09
CA LYS A 123 2.16 -3.51 1.09
C LYS A 123 1.37 -4.78 1.38
N VAL A 124 1.22 -5.13 2.66
CA VAL A 124 0.41 -6.28 3.08
C VAL A 124 -1.06 -6.00 2.85
N LEU A 125 -1.70 -6.85 2.06
CA LEU A 125 -3.12 -6.78 1.72
C LEU A 125 -3.96 -7.69 2.60
N ALA A 126 -3.45 -8.89 2.91
CA ALA A 126 -4.10 -9.87 3.75
C ALA A 126 -3.06 -10.81 4.37
N TYR A 127 -3.36 -11.33 5.56
CA TYR A 127 -2.51 -12.31 6.24
C TYR A 127 -3.33 -13.22 7.14
N SER A 128 -2.79 -14.40 7.48
CA SER A 128 -3.48 -15.37 8.34
C SER A 128 -3.01 -15.33 9.79
N LYS A 129 -3.94 -15.65 10.71
CA LYS A 129 -3.70 -15.97 12.12
C LYS A 129 -4.40 -17.32 12.42
N PRO A 130 -3.93 -18.13 13.38
CA PRO A 130 -2.69 -17.94 14.17
C PRO A 130 -1.44 -18.04 13.29
N PHE A 131 -0.33 -17.46 13.77
CA PHE A 131 0.93 -17.53 13.03
C PHE A 131 1.51 -18.97 13.11
N ARG A 132 1.65 -19.60 11.95
CA ARG A 132 2.31 -20.90 11.78
C ARG A 132 3.80 -20.73 11.44
N VAL A 133 4.14 -19.60 10.82
CA VAL A 133 5.51 -19.20 10.53
C VAL A 133 5.93 -18.18 11.57
N ASN A 134 6.82 -18.59 12.47
CA ASN A 134 7.33 -17.75 13.55
C ASN A 134 8.74 -17.21 13.21
N HIS A 135 8.89 -16.59 12.05
CA HIS A 135 10.15 -15.98 11.63
C HIS A 135 10.10 -14.45 11.82
N PRO A 136 11.13 -13.82 12.42
CA PRO A 136 11.11 -12.38 12.73
C PRO A 136 10.75 -11.49 11.54
N HIS A 137 11.35 -11.71 10.37
CA HIS A 137 11.06 -10.92 9.17
C HIS A 137 9.62 -11.09 8.64
N TRP A 138 9.03 -12.28 8.79
CA TRP A 138 7.64 -12.52 8.45
C TRP A 138 6.70 -11.78 9.40
N LEU A 139 6.94 -11.90 10.71
CA LEU A 139 6.13 -11.23 11.73
C LEU A 139 6.25 -9.71 11.62
N HIS A 140 7.46 -9.20 11.42
CA HIS A 140 7.71 -7.77 11.20
C HIS A 140 6.94 -7.24 9.99
N SER A 141 6.92 -7.98 8.87
CA SER A 141 6.15 -7.60 7.68
C SER A 141 4.66 -7.40 7.99
N VAL A 142 4.07 -8.28 8.80
CA VAL A 142 2.67 -8.21 9.18
C VAL A 142 2.40 -7.06 10.16
N GLU A 143 3.31 -6.83 11.10
CA GLU A 143 3.21 -5.78 12.12
C GLU A 143 3.30 -4.37 11.50
N VAL A 144 4.27 -4.18 10.61
CA VAL A 144 4.49 -2.89 9.91
C VAL A 144 3.48 -2.68 8.78
N GLY A 145 2.89 -3.77 8.25
CA GLY A 145 1.97 -3.72 7.11
C GLY A 145 2.67 -3.64 5.75
N TYR A 146 3.98 -3.87 5.72
CA TYR A 146 4.82 -3.93 4.52
C TYR A 146 5.81 -5.08 4.60
N LEU A 147 6.11 -5.68 3.46
CA LEU A 147 7.10 -6.74 3.36
C LEU A 147 8.46 -6.23 3.84
N ASP A 148 9.07 -7.01 4.74
CA ASP A 148 10.39 -6.71 5.28
C ASP A 148 11.45 -6.60 4.15
N LYS A 149 12.38 -5.65 4.30
CA LYS A 149 13.49 -5.39 3.37
C LYS A 149 14.20 -6.65 2.91
N TYR A 150 14.47 -7.55 3.85
CA TYR A 150 15.19 -8.80 3.60
C TYR A 150 14.45 -9.71 2.63
N LEU A 151 13.11 -9.74 2.73
CA LEU A 151 12.25 -10.53 1.84
C LEU A 151 12.09 -9.89 0.47
N ILE A 152 12.03 -8.57 0.41
CA ILE A 152 12.01 -7.82 -0.85
C ILE A 152 13.27 -8.10 -1.67
N GLU A 153 14.46 -7.97 -1.06
CA GLU A 153 15.73 -8.25 -1.72
C GLU A 153 15.82 -9.69 -2.23
N TYR A 154 15.26 -10.63 -1.45
CA TYR A 154 15.20 -12.04 -1.86
C TYR A 154 14.33 -12.22 -3.12
N ILE A 155 13.14 -11.62 -3.15
CA ILE A 155 12.23 -11.69 -4.32
C ILE A 155 12.90 -11.10 -5.57
N LEU A 156 13.57 -9.96 -5.44
CA LEU A 156 14.26 -9.31 -6.55
C LEU A 156 15.42 -10.17 -7.07
N SER A 157 16.27 -10.67 -6.17
CA SER A 157 17.41 -11.53 -6.54
C SER A 157 16.95 -12.86 -7.16
N TYR A 158 15.84 -13.39 -6.71
CA TYR A 158 15.26 -14.62 -7.26
C TYR A 158 14.73 -14.41 -8.67
N ARG A 159 14.08 -13.26 -8.94
CA ARG A 159 13.62 -12.87 -10.28
C ARG A 159 14.77 -12.76 -11.28
N GLU A 160 15.88 -12.13 -10.87
CA GLU A 160 17.07 -11.96 -11.71
C GLU A 160 17.74 -13.29 -12.05
N LYS A 161 17.91 -14.17 -11.04
CA LYS A 161 18.60 -15.45 -11.21
C LYS A 161 17.86 -16.45 -12.09
N HIS A 162 16.53 -16.43 -12.08
CA HIS A 162 15.75 -17.51 -12.70
C HIS A 162 15.08 -17.12 -14.01
N ASN A 163 15.26 -15.89 -14.50
CA ASN A 163 14.73 -15.37 -15.78
C ASN A 163 13.29 -15.88 -16.05
N MET A 164 12.44 -15.87 -14.98
CA MET A 164 11.15 -16.55 -14.96
C MET A 164 10.18 -15.87 -15.90
N SER A 165 9.67 -16.63 -16.88
CA SER A 165 8.52 -16.19 -17.67
C SER A 165 7.35 -15.78 -16.77
N ILE A 166 6.64 -14.74 -17.15
CA ILE A 166 5.46 -14.28 -16.42
C ILE A 166 4.36 -15.34 -16.61
N SER A 167 4.18 -16.20 -15.61
CA SER A 167 3.14 -17.25 -15.60
C SER A 167 2.15 -17.00 -14.46
N PRO A 168 0.84 -17.17 -14.70
CA PRO A 168 -0.19 -17.09 -13.67
C PRO A 168 -0.30 -18.35 -12.81
N GLN A 169 0.52 -19.38 -13.10
CA GLN A 169 0.49 -20.64 -12.36
C GLN A 169 1.21 -20.53 -11.02
N PRO A 170 0.70 -21.18 -9.96
CA PRO A 170 1.43 -21.32 -8.71
C PRO A 170 2.76 -22.06 -8.91
N PHE A 171 3.76 -21.69 -8.16
CA PHE A 171 5.06 -22.37 -8.13
C PHE A 171 5.59 -22.40 -6.70
N ILE A 172 6.43 -23.38 -6.40
CA ILE A 172 7.04 -23.55 -5.09
C ILE A 172 8.51 -23.12 -5.17
N LEU A 173 8.96 -22.38 -4.18
CA LEU A 173 10.38 -22.05 -3.97
C LEU A 173 10.76 -22.35 -2.52
N TYR A 174 12.02 -22.65 -2.29
CA TYR A 174 12.60 -22.70 -0.96
C TYR A 174 13.31 -21.38 -0.67
N CYS A 175 12.91 -20.70 0.40
CA CYS A 175 13.53 -19.47 0.83
C CYS A 175 14.58 -19.78 1.90
N ASP A 176 15.87 -19.77 1.52
CA ASP A 176 16.99 -20.05 2.44
C ASP A 176 17.01 -19.09 3.64
N ARG A 177 16.60 -17.85 3.43
CA ARG A 177 16.57 -16.80 4.47
C ARG A 177 15.53 -17.07 5.55
N LEU A 178 14.38 -17.63 5.17
CA LEU A 178 13.31 -18.01 6.10
C LEU A 178 13.36 -19.47 6.49
N GLN A 179 14.19 -20.28 5.83
CA GLN A 179 14.19 -21.74 5.90
C GLN A 179 12.78 -22.32 5.72
N LEU A 180 12.08 -21.82 4.73
CA LEU A 180 10.67 -22.03 4.51
C LEU A 180 10.41 -22.38 3.05
N PHE A 181 9.56 -23.39 2.81
CA PHE A 181 8.97 -23.62 1.50
C PHE A 181 7.83 -22.63 1.30
N ILE A 182 7.81 -21.95 0.17
CA ILE A 182 6.81 -20.95 -0.15
C ILE A 182 6.18 -21.30 -1.50
N LYS A 183 4.90 -21.61 -1.49
CA LYS A 183 4.10 -21.66 -2.70
C LYS A 183 3.62 -20.25 -3.02
N THR A 184 3.94 -19.78 -4.21
CA THR A 184 3.71 -18.39 -4.64
C THR A 184 2.83 -18.37 -5.88
N ILE A 185 1.90 -17.43 -5.93
CA ILE A 185 1.17 -17.08 -7.14
C ILE A 185 1.31 -15.59 -7.43
N ARG A 186 1.39 -15.27 -8.72
CA ARG A 186 1.44 -13.89 -9.23
C ARG A 186 0.05 -13.46 -9.66
N VAL A 187 -0.36 -12.28 -9.27
CA VAL A 187 -1.56 -11.63 -9.77
C VAL A 187 -1.16 -10.78 -10.95
N ILE A 188 -1.62 -11.13 -12.14
CA ILE A 188 -1.20 -10.54 -13.41
C ILE A 188 -2.38 -9.78 -14.02
N TYR A 189 -2.13 -8.55 -14.46
CA TYR A 189 -3.07 -7.74 -15.21
C TYR A 189 -2.36 -7.05 -16.38
N ASN A 190 -2.91 -7.18 -17.60
CA ASN A 190 -2.32 -6.64 -18.83
C ASN A 190 -0.84 -7.00 -19.05
N GLY A 191 -0.45 -8.22 -18.66
CA GLY A 191 0.94 -8.67 -18.78
C GLY A 191 1.90 -8.21 -17.68
N GLU A 192 1.44 -7.39 -16.74
CA GLU A 192 2.23 -6.93 -15.61
C GLU A 192 1.79 -7.58 -14.30
N ILE A 193 2.76 -7.84 -13.40
CA ILE A 193 2.47 -8.35 -12.05
C ILE A 193 2.05 -7.18 -11.18
N ILE A 194 0.89 -7.30 -10.52
CA ILE A 194 0.33 -6.26 -9.65
C ILE A 194 0.27 -6.66 -8.17
N ALA A 195 0.35 -7.96 -7.88
CA ALA A 195 0.35 -8.47 -6.51
C ALA A 195 0.94 -9.89 -6.47
N TYR A 196 1.20 -10.35 -5.25
CA TYR A 196 1.61 -11.72 -4.94
C TYR A 196 0.77 -12.27 -3.81
N ALA A 197 0.49 -13.58 -3.85
CA ALA A 197 0.03 -14.31 -2.68
C ALA A 197 1.01 -15.46 -2.39
N PHE A 198 1.29 -15.66 -1.12
CA PHE A 198 2.23 -16.62 -0.60
C PHE A 198 1.55 -17.58 0.37
N MET A 199 1.94 -18.84 0.30
CA MET A 199 1.57 -19.88 1.24
C MET A 199 2.86 -20.52 1.76
N GLY A 200 3.20 -20.30 3.02
CA GLY A 200 4.45 -20.75 3.64
C GLY A 200 4.26 -21.98 4.52
N ASN A 201 5.17 -22.95 4.43
CA ASN A 201 5.20 -24.17 5.24
C ASN A 201 6.64 -24.65 5.43
N TYR A 202 7.01 -25.06 6.65
CA TYR A 202 8.37 -25.54 6.97
C TYR A 202 8.70 -26.91 6.38
N LYS A 203 7.68 -27.76 6.13
CA LYS A 203 7.85 -29.12 5.62
C LYS A 203 7.79 -29.23 4.11
N GLY A 204 7.31 -28.19 3.41
CA GLY A 204 7.06 -28.21 1.98
C GLY A 204 5.79 -29.01 1.59
N GLU A 205 4.98 -29.34 2.56
CA GLU A 205 3.73 -30.11 2.37
C GLU A 205 2.56 -29.11 2.23
N PHE A 206 1.94 -29.07 1.07
CA PHE A 206 0.80 -28.21 0.79
C PHE A 206 -0.44 -29.06 0.52
N PRO A 207 -1.66 -28.57 0.90
CA PRO A 207 -2.90 -29.27 0.57
C PRO A 207 -3.03 -29.56 -0.93
N GLU A 208 -3.61 -30.68 -1.31
CA GLU A 208 -3.78 -31.06 -2.72
C GLU A 208 -4.54 -30.00 -3.54
N PHE A 209 -5.49 -29.33 -2.91
CA PHE A 209 -6.28 -28.27 -3.54
C PHE A 209 -5.56 -26.91 -3.61
N SER A 210 -4.36 -26.80 -3.05
CA SER A 210 -3.65 -25.50 -2.87
C SER A 210 -3.46 -24.74 -4.18
N ASP A 211 -3.18 -25.39 -5.30
CA ASP A 211 -2.99 -24.73 -6.60
C ASP A 211 -4.29 -24.08 -7.12
N ARG A 212 -5.41 -24.79 -6.98
CA ARG A 212 -6.72 -24.25 -7.33
C ARG A 212 -7.11 -23.12 -6.40
N PHE A 213 -6.88 -23.28 -5.10
CA PHE A 213 -7.16 -22.27 -4.09
C PHE A 213 -6.34 -20.99 -4.32
N MET A 214 -5.03 -21.11 -4.54
CA MET A 214 -4.18 -19.98 -4.87
C MET A 214 -4.63 -19.23 -6.13
N SER A 215 -5.10 -19.98 -7.14
CA SER A 215 -5.65 -19.38 -8.37
C SER A 215 -6.93 -18.57 -8.11
N LEU A 216 -7.80 -19.02 -7.20
CA LEU A 216 -8.98 -18.26 -6.76
C LEU A 216 -8.60 -17.03 -5.96
N ILE A 217 -7.63 -17.14 -5.06
CA ILE A 217 -7.06 -15.99 -4.31
C ILE A 217 -6.51 -14.93 -5.28
N ALA A 218 -5.76 -15.34 -6.31
CA ALA A 218 -5.24 -14.41 -7.31
C ALA A 218 -6.36 -13.67 -8.05
N LYS A 219 -7.45 -14.36 -8.43
CA LYS A 219 -8.61 -13.73 -9.04
C LYS A 219 -9.30 -12.76 -8.09
N ARG A 220 -9.47 -13.13 -6.82
CA ARG A 220 -10.08 -12.28 -5.80
C ARG A 220 -9.24 -11.02 -5.54
N LEU A 221 -7.92 -11.17 -5.43
CA LEU A 221 -6.99 -10.05 -5.31
C LEU A 221 -7.06 -9.13 -6.53
N LEU A 222 -7.09 -9.69 -7.73
CA LEU A 222 -7.23 -8.92 -8.97
C LEU A 222 -8.51 -8.08 -8.95
N THR A 223 -9.65 -8.68 -8.63
CA THR A 223 -10.93 -7.98 -8.53
C THR A 223 -10.91 -6.89 -7.46
N SER A 224 -10.37 -7.19 -6.29
CA SER A 224 -10.26 -6.23 -5.18
C SER A 224 -9.36 -5.03 -5.52
N LEU A 225 -8.21 -5.27 -6.15
CA LEU A 225 -7.24 -4.22 -6.49
C LEU A 225 -7.72 -3.32 -7.64
N LEU A 226 -8.39 -3.90 -8.61
CA LEU A 226 -8.89 -3.14 -9.75
C LEU A 226 -10.25 -2.51 -9.46
N GLY A 227 -11.15 -3.23 -8.80
CA GLY A 227 -12.52 -2.79 -8.52
C GLY A 227 -13.19 -2.20 -9.77
N SER A 228 -13.81 -1.02 -9.61
CA SER A 228 -14.34 -0.23 -10.73
C SER A 228 -13.31 0.70 -11.38
N ARG A 229 -12.03 0.68 -10.92
CA ARG A 229 -10.97 1.60 -11.35
C ARG A 229 -10.04 0.94 -12.36
N SER A 230 -9.54 1.73 -13.29
CA SER A 230 -8.55 1.27 -14.27
C SER A 230 -7.19 1.02 -13.61
N TYR A 231 -6.35 0.20 -14.27
CA TYR A 231 -4.97 -0.09 -13.84
C TYR A 231 -4.11 1.18 -13.66
N SER A 232 -4.33 2.19 -14.51
CA SER A 232 -3.68 3.50 -14.37
C SER A 232 -3.99 4.15 -13.01
N SER A 233 -5.25 4.05 -12.55
CA SER A 233 -5.65 4.52 -11.21
C SER A 233 -4.98 3.73 -10.10
N TYR A 234 -4.76 2.43 -10.27
CA TYR A 234 -4.05 1.61 -9.30
C TYR A 234 -2.57 2.04 -9.16
N ARG A 235 -1.83 2.15 -10.26
CA ARG A 235 -0.44 2.65 -10.23
C ARG A 235 -0.35 4.06 -9.67
N PHE A 236 -1.28 4.91 -10.01
CA PHE A 236 -1.39 6.27 -9.46
C PHE A 236 -1.55 6.26 -7.93
N ASN A 237 -2.39 5.37 -7.38
CA ASN A 237 -2.55 5.21 -5.94
C ASN A 237 -1.26 4.71 -5.26
N MET A 238 -0.42 3.92 -5.96
CA MET A 238 0.87 3.48 -5.42
C MET A 238 1.85 4.63 -5.22
N HIS A 239 1.97 5.57 -6.17
CA HIS A 239 2.76 6.79 -5.99
C HIS A 239 2.26 7.57 -4.77
N GLN A 240 0.94 7.74 -4.65
CA GLN A 240 0.33 8.42 -3.49
C GLN A 240 0.66 7.72 -2.17
N ASN A 241 0.57 6.39 -2.12
CA ASN A 241 0.85 5.61 -0.91
C ASN A 241 2.30 5.77 -0.46
N ILE A 242 3.28 5.67 -1.38
CA ILE A 242 4.70 5.87 -1.06
C ILE A 242 4.95 7.28 -0.51
N LEU A 243 4.40 8.30 -1.16
CA LEU A 243 4.56 9.68 -0.70
C LEU A 243 3.89 9.92 0.66
N ALA A 244 2.71 9.32 0.89
CA ALA A 244 2.01 9.40 2.17
C ALA A 244 2.82 8.76 3.30
N ASP A 245 3.45 7.61 3.06
CA ASP A 245 4.23 6.91 4.07
C ASP A 245 5.54 7.63 4.38
N LEU A 246 6.19 8.23 3.38
CA LEU A 246 7.33 9.13 3.59
C LEU A 246 6.98 10.31 4.51
N ILE A 247 5.80 10.92 4.30
CA ILE A 247 5.32 12.00 5.19
C ILE A 247 5.10 11.50 6.62
N LYS A 248 4.69 10.24 6.80
CA LYS A 248 4.47 9.61 8.12
C LYS A 248 5.75 9.14 8.79
N GLY A 249 6.89 9.18 8.11
CA GLY A 249 8.19 8.84 8.67
C GLY A 249 8.81 7.54 8.17
N ALA A 250 8.32 6.95 7.07
CA ALA A 250 9.01 5.85 6.41
C ALA A 250 10.43 6.28 5.99
N SER A 251 11.39 5.36 6.06
CA SER A 251 12.78 5.66 5.73
C SER A 251 12.98 5.86 4.21
N GLU A 252 14.03 6.61 3.84
CA GLU A 252 14.40 6.80 2.44
C GLU A 252 14.75 5.45 1.79
N GLU A 253 15.43 4.56 2.51
CA GLU A 253 15.81 3.23 2.02
C GLU A 253 14.60 2.35 1.72
N GLU A 254 13.60 2.32 2.60
CA GLU A 254 12.35 1.58 2.36
C GLU A 254 11.61 2.12 1.14
N ALA A 255 11.55 3.44 0.97
CA ALA A 255 10.91 4.05 -0.17
C ALA A 255 11.63 3.71 -1.50
N VAL A 256 12.97 3.76 -1.54
CA VAL A 256 13.78 3.36 -2.71
C VAL A 256 13.48 1.92 -3.10
N GLN A 257 13.44 1.02 -2.13
CA GLN A 257 13.16 -0.40 -2.41
C GLN A 257 11.75 -0.60 -2.97
N ARG A 258 10.74 0.04 -2.37
CA ARG A 258 9.35 -0.05 -2.83
C ARG A 258 9.16 0.51 -4.23
N ILE A 259 9.82 1.63 -4.55
CA ILE A 259 9.84 2.22 -5.88
C ILE A 259 10.45 1.24 -6.89
N SER A 260 11.58 0.62 -6.54
CA SER A 260 12.27 -0.37 -7.39
C SER A 260 11.44 -1.64 -7.60
N VAL A 261 10.88 -2.21 -6.52
CA VAL A 261 10.05 -3.44 -6.60
C VAL A 261 8.82 -3.22 -7.46
N ALA A 262 8.16 -2.08 -7.29
CA ALA A 262 6.95 -1.72 -8.03
C ALA A 262 7.24 -1.22 -9.44
N ASN A 263 8.51 -1.08 -9.81
CA ASN A 263 8.96 -0.48 -11.09
C ASN A 263 8.24 0.86 -11.35
N LEU A 264 8.16 1.72 -10.32
CA LEU A 264 7.53 3.02 -10.44
C LEU A 264 8.52 4.04 -10.98
N SER A 265 8.07 4.83 -11.95
CA SER A 265 8.80 5.97 -12.47
C SER A 265 8.25 7.26 -11.88
N PHE A 266 9.16 8.16 -11.50
CA PHE A 266 8.84 9.52 -11.08
C PHE A 266 9.40 10.51 -12.09
N PRO A 267 8.85 11.72 -12.20
CA PRO A 267 9.43 12.77 -13.03
C PRO A 267 10.87 13.09 -12.63
N PRO A 268 11.74 13.45 -13.57
CA PRO A 268 13.15 13.76 -13.29
C PRO A 268 13.31 15.00 -12.38
N TYR A 269 12.39 15.95 -12.48
CA TYR A 269 12.36 17.17 -11.68
C TYR A 269 11.01 17.31 -11.00
N MET A 270 11.01 17.40 -9.69
CA MET A 270 9.81 17.41 -8.86
C MET A 270 9.83 18.57 -7.87
N LEU A 271 8.63 19.04 -7.52
CA LEU A 271 8.43 19.95 -6.40
C LEU A 271 7.26 19.43 -5.55
N ALA A 272 7.29 19.67 -4.26
CA ALA A 272 6.15 19.43 -3.39
C ALA A 272 5.32 20.72 -3.29
N ALA A 273 4.01 20.60 -3.42
CA ALA A 273 3.08 21.70 -3.16
C ALA A 273 2.16 21.33 -1.99
N VAL A 274 1.92 22.29 -1.11
CA VAL A 274 0.94 22.20 -0.02
C VAL A 274 -0.10 23.30 -0.19
N LEU A 275 -1.34 22.89 -0.38
CA LEU A 275 -2.48 23.78 -0.53
C LEU A 275 -3.24 23.80 0.79
N ARG A 276 -3.23 24.96 1.45
CA ARG A 276 -3.81 25.19 2.78
C ARG A 276 -4.90 26.25 2.71
N PRO A 277 -6.14 25.96 3.13
CA PRO A 277 -7.14 27.00 3.29
C PRO A 277 -6.68 28.09 4.27
N SER A 278 -6.86 29.34 3.91
CA SER A 278 -6.47 30.49 4.77
C SER A 278 -7.32 30.58 6.02
N TYR A 279 -8.58 30.20 5.92
CA TYR A 279 -9.52 30.11 7.04
C TYR A 279 -9.84 28.64 7.37
N PHE A 280 -10.38 28.41 8.57
CA PHE A 280 -10.89 27.10 8.91
C PHE A 280 -12.02 26.73 7.92
N ARG A 281 -11.88 25.58 7.30
CA ARG A 281 -12.88 24.98 6.42
C ARG A 281 -13.15 23.57 6.89
N GLU A 282 -14.38 23.12 6.73
CA GLU A 282 -14.76 21.73 7.00
C GLU A 282 -14.04 20.80 6.00
N SER A 283 -13.90 19.52 6.39
CA SER A 283 -13.24 18.51 5.53
C SER A 283 -13.93 18.37 4.17
N GLU A 284 -15.24 18.60 4.12
CA GLU A 284 -16.05 18.58 2.91
C GLU A 284 -15.56 19.58 1.85
N PHE A 285 -15.20 20.81 2.25
CA PHE A 285 -14.62 21.77 1.31
C PHE A 285 -13.36 21.24 0.61
N LEU A 286 -12.53 20.53 1.34
CA LEU A 286 -11.29 19.97 0.78
C LEU A 286 -11.57 18.82 -0.18
N HIS A 287 -12.59 18.00 0.13
CA HIS A 287 -12.96 16.86 -0.71
C HIS A 287 -13.80 17.25 -1.91
N ASP A 288 -14.81 18.09 -1.72
CA ASP A 288 -15.84 18.32 -2.71
C ASP A 288 -15.55 19.54 -3.61
N VAL A 289 -14.71 20.45 -3.14
CA VAL A 289 -14.39 21.68 -3.88
C VAL A 289 -12.91 21.71 -4.26
N LEU A 290 -11.99 21.66 -3.29
CA LEU A 290 -10.59 21.92 -3.55
C LEU A 290 -9.88 20.74 -4.27
N MET A 291 -10.14 19.50 -3.88
CA MET A 291 -9.51 18.34 -4.51
C MET A 291 -9.92 18.18 -5.99
N PRO A 292 -11.19 18.33 -6.39
CA PRO A 292 -11.56 18.35 -7.80
C PRO A 292 -10.89 19.49 -8.58
N ALA A 293 -10.83 20.71 -8.01
CA ALA A 293 -10.19 21.85 -8.65
C ALA A 293 -8.68 21.63 -8.86
N VAL A 294 -7.98 21.09 -7.86
CA VAL A 294 -6.56 20.69 -7.97
C VAL A 294 -6.39 19.57 -8.99
N SER A 295 -7.32 18.61 -9.04
CA SER A 295 -7.28 17.50 -9.99
C SER A 295 -7.49 17.92 -11.43
N ALA A 296 -8.24 18.98 -11.66
CA ALA A 296 -8.40 19.57 -13.00
C ALA A 296 -7.09 20.20 -13.52
N ILE A 297 -6.30 20.83 -12.63
CA ILE A 297 -4.99 21.43 -12.97
C ILE A 297 -3.90 20.37 -13.06
N LEU A 298 -3.94 19.38 -12.18
CA LEU A 298 -2.91 18.36 -12.00
C LEU A 298 -3.50 16.94 -12.19
N PRO A 299 -4.01 16.57 -13.37
CA PRO A 299 -4.75 15.31 -13.55
C PRO A 299 -3.89 14.08 -13.24
N ASN A 300 -2.63 14.08 -13.62
CA ASN A 300 -1.71 12.94 -13.51
C ASN A 300 -0.74 13.03 -12.32
N SER A 301 -0.81 14.08 -11.51
CA SER A 301 0.08 14.25 -10.36
C SER A 301 -0.47 13.56 -9.12
N PRO A 302 0.36 12.84 -8.34
CA PRO A 302 -0.04 12.29 -7.05
C PRO A 302 -0.51 13.40 -6.10
N LYS A 303 -1.68 13.20 -5.50
CA LYS A 303 -2.31 14.13 -4.56
C LYS A 303 -2.71 13.42 -3.29
N LEU A 304 -2.44 14.04 -2.14
CA LEU A 304 -2.69 13.48 -0.83
C LEU A 304 -3.53 14.44 0.01
N TYR A 305 -4.41 13.88 0.81
CA TYR A 305 -5.07 14.62 1.88
C TYR A 305 -4.29 14.44 3.18
N GLN A 306 -3.78 15.51 3.77
CA GLN A 306 -2.93 15.46 4.95
C GLN A 306 -3.23 16.63 5.91
N LYS A 307 -3.71 16.29 7.12
CA LYS A 307 -3.92 17.25 8.23
C LYS A 307 -4.62 18.57 7.81
N GLY A 308 -5.73 18.47 7.07
CA GLY A 308 -6.50 19.64 6.63
C GLY A 308 -5.86 20.43 5.48
N THR A 309 -4.96 19.79 4.73
CA THR A 309 -4.33 20.36 3.52
C THR A 309 -4.33 19.34 2.40
N ILE A 310 -4.25 19.81 1.16
CA ILE A 310 -3.93 18.97 0.00
C ILE A 310 -2.44 19.08 -0.27
N VAL A 311 -1.79 17.94 -0.42
CA VAL A 311 -0.39 17.85 -0.81
C VAL A 311 -0.34 17.29 -2.22
N ALA A 312 0.42 17.91 -3.12
CA ALA A 312 0.58 17.45 -4.50
C ALA A 312 2.05 17.39 -4.87
N LEU A 313 2.39 16.42 -5.72
CA LEU A 313 3.67 16.37 -6.40
C LEU A 313 3.53 17.12 -7.72
N LEU A 314 4.34 18.14 -7.92
CA LEU A 314 4.39 18.88 -9.18
C LEU A 314 5.56 18.37 -10.02
N GLU A 315 5.35 18.31 -11.32
CA GLU A 315 6.38 18.01 -12.31
C GLU A 315 6.92 19.28 -12.93
N SER A 316 8.21 19.31 -13.25
CA SER A 316 8.85 20.37 -14.00
C SER A 316 9.73 19.79 -15.11
N ASP A 317 9.70 20.43 -16.27
CA ASP A 317 10.50 20.05 -17.44
C ASP A 317 11.94 20.60 -17.37
N ARG A 318 12.21 21.58 -16.48
CA ARG A 318 13.47 22.31 -16.42
C ARG A 318 13.99 22.43 -14.99
N LEU A 319 15.30 22.37 -14.87
CA LEU A 319 15.97 22.63 -13.59
C LEU A 319 15.71 24.08 -13.12
N GLY A 320 15.11 24.25 -11.94
CA GLY A 320 14.99 25.54 -11.25
C GLY A 320 13.74 26.36 -11.50
N SER A 321 12.77 25.91 -12.30
CA SER A 321 11.54 26.69 -12.52
C SER A 321 10.27 25.84 -12.52
N VAL A 322 9.20 26.37 -11.92
CA VAL A 322 7.85 25.88 -12.15
C VAL A 322 7.36 26.44 -13.48
N PRO A 323 6.73 25.64 -14.37
CA PRO A 323 6.17 26.14 -15.62
C PRO A 323 5.23 27.33 -15.35
N GLU A 324 5.39 28.43 -16.10
CA GLU A 324 4.62 29.67 -15.85
C GLU A 324 3.11 29.46 -16.02
N GLU A 325 2.74 28.58 -16.94
CA GLU A 325 1.33 28.21 -17.13
C GLU A 325 0.77 27.55 -15.85
N LEU A 326 1.50 26.59 -15.27
CA LEU A 326 1.10 25.95 -14.01
C LEU A 326 1.06 26.96 -12.86
N MET A 327 2.04 27.88 -12.78
CA MET A 327 2.04 28.95 -11.79
C MET A 327 0.82 29.85 -11.92
N SER A 328 0.43 30.22 -13.13
CA SER A 328 -0.77 31.06 -13.39
C SER A 328 -2.05 30.34 -12.98
N GLN A 329 -2.17 29.04 -13.29
CA GLN A 329 -3.31 28.21 -12.88
C GLN A 329 -3.39 28.06 -11.35
N LEU A 330 -2.27 27.83 -10.67
CA LEU A 330 -2.22 27.75 -9.21
C LEU A 330 -2.54 29.07 -8.53
N ARG A 331 -2.08 30.22 -9.08
CA ARG A 331 -2.44 31.55 -8.57
C ARG A 331 -3.94 31.82 -8.70
N ARG A 332 -4.53 31.46 -9.83
CA ARG A 332 -5.96 31.58 -10.07
C ARG A 332 -6.75 30.72 -9.08
N LEU A 333 -6.41 29.42 -8.97
CA LEU A 333 -7.03 28.51 -8.03
C LEU A 333 -6.94 29.05 -6.59
N ALA A 334 -5.77 29.56 -6.19
CA ALA A 334 -5.55 30.12 -4.86
C ALA A 334 -6.47 31.32 -4.59
N ALA A 335 -6.58 32.24 -5.55
CA ALA A 335 -7.43 33.43 -5.44
C ALA A 335 -8.92 33.08 -5.37
N GLU A 336 -9.41 32.18 -6.25
CA GLU A 336 -10.81 31.79 -6.33
C GLU A 336 -11.29 31.02 -5.08
N ASN A 337 -10.40 30.26 -4.43
CA ASN A 337 -10.76 29.38 -3.31
C ASN A 337 -10.29 29.86 -1.93
N GLY A 338 -9.57 30.99 -1.83
CA GLY A 338 -9.01 31.48 -0.57
C GLY A 338 -7.98 30.52 0.02
N VAL A 339 -7.02 30.09 -0.81
CA VAL A 339 -6.03 29.06 -0.47
C VAL A 339 -4.63 29.64 -0.55
N LEU A 340 -3.77 29.23 0.40
CA LEU A 340 -2.35 29.49 0.41
C LEU A 340 -1.62 28.26 -0.14
N VAL A 341 -0.86 28.45 -1.21
CA VAL A 341 -0.08 27.39 -1.85
C VAL A 341 1.39 27.61 -1.54
N GLY A 342 1.98 26.72 -0.77
CA GLY A 342 3.44 26.70 -0.53
C GLY A 342 4.09 25.69 -1.46
N ILE A 343 5.15 26.08 -2.14
CA ILE A 343 5.92 25.24 -3.07
C ILE A 343 7.35 25.09 -2.55
N SER A 344 7.86 23.86 -2.53
CA SER A 344 9.22 23.54 -2.10
C SER A 344 10.28 23.96 -3.12
N ASN A 345 11.54 23.82 -2.74
CA ASN A 345 12.62 23.72 -3.72
C ASN A 345 12.45 22.46 -4.57
N MET A 346 13.05 22.48 -5.76
CA MET A 346 13.06 21.35 -6.69
C MET A 346 13.93 20.22 -6.14
N PHE A 347 13.54 18.97 -6.47
CA PHE A 347 14.29 17.77 -6.16
C PHE A 347 14.16 16.73 -7.28
N THR A 348 15.09 15.76 -7.26
CA THR A 348 15.18 14.70 -8.27
C THR A 348 15.02 13.30 -7.66
N ARG A 349 15.03 13.20 -6.32
CA ARG A 349 14.99 11.95 -5.57
C ARG A 349 13.66 11.81 -4.85
N PRO A 350 12.71 10.98 -5.35
CA PRO A 350 11.37 10.85 -4.78
C PRO A 350 11.38 10.38 -3.33
N GLU A 351 12.35 9.57 -2.90
CA GLU A 351 12.50 9.12 -1.51
C GLU A 351 12.75 10.26 -0.51
N ARG A 352 13.19 11.43 -0.99
CA ARG A 352 13.37 12.63 -0.17
C ARG A 352 12.13 13.53 -0.09
N PHE A 353 11.01 13.08 -0.61
CA PHE A 353 9.76 13.86 -0.65
C PHE A 353 9.36 14.47 0.70
N ALA A 354 9.56 13.76 1.81
CA ALA A 354 9.22 14.25 3.14
C ALA A 354 9.94 15.57 3.52
N VAL A 355 11.18 15.75 3.06
CA VAL A 355 11.95 16.99 3.28
C VAL A 355 11.29 18.15 2.54
N TYR A 356 10.96 17.93 1.27
CA TYR A 356 10.37 18.95 0.41
C TYR A 356 8.90 19.23 0.75
N TYR A 357 8.15 18.21 1.19
CA TYR A 357 6.85 18.43 1.81
C TYR A 357 6.92 19.38 3.01
N ARG A 358 7.91 19.20 3.91
CA ARG A 358 8.09 20.10 5.05
C ARG A 358 8.40 21.53 4.61
N GLN A 359 9.23 21.73 3.59
CA GLN A 359 9.49 23.05 3.02
C GLN A 359 8.19 23.71 2.54
N ALA A 360 7.40 23.00 1.72
CA ALA A 360 6.14 23.50 1.19
C ALA A 360 5.11 23.81 2.30
N ALA A 361 5.03 22.94 3.31
CA ALA A 361 4.13 23.12 4.44
C ALA A 361 4.52 24.32 5.31
N GLN A 362 5.81 24.51 5.56
CA GLN A 362 6.35 25.68 6.29
C GLN A 362 6.09 26.97 5.53
N THR A 363 6.27 26.96 4.21
CA THR A 363 6.00 28.11 3.32
C THR A 363 4.53 28.53 3.37
N ALA A 364 3.60 27.59 3.21
CA ALA A 364 2.17 27.86 3.35
C ALA A 364 1.80 28.35 4.76
N GLY A 365 2.46 27.79 5.80
CA GLY A 365 2.29 28.21 7.19
C GLY A 365 2.81 29.63 7.44
N PHE A 366 3.96 29.96 6.86
CA PHE A 366 4.53 31.30 6.94
C PHE A 366 3.62 32.34 6.28
N ALA A 367 3.16 32.07 5.05
CA ALA A 367 2.22 32.94 4.36
C ALA A 367 0.96 33.23 5.20
N LYS A 368 0.44 32.21 5.91
CA LYS A 368 -0.69 32.39 6.82
C LYS A 368 -0.37 33.31 8.00
N ARG A 369 0.81 33.19 8.60
CA ARG A 369 1.25 34.06 9.72
C ARG A 369 1.46 35.51 9.28
N GLN A 370 1.77 35.73 7.99
CA GLN A 370 1.86 37.07 7.40
C GLN A 370 0.47 37.63 6.99
N ASN A 371 -0.63 37.03 7.48
CA ASN A 371 -2.00 37.44 7.21
C ASN A 371 -2.40 37.40 5.72
N ASN A 372 -1.69 36.65 4.89
CA ASN A 372 -2.13 36.42 3.52
C ASN A 372 -3.41 35.58 3.52
N VAL A 373 -4.35 35.92 2.63
CA VAL A 373 -5.64 35.23 2.49
C VAL A 373 -5.66 34.27 1.29
N SER A 374 -4.79 34.47 0.32
CA SER A 374 -4.60 33.61 -0.85
C SER A 374 -3.25 33.88 -1.51
N GLY A 375 -2.78 32.97 -2.34
CA GLY A 375 -1.59 33.16 -3.16
C GLY A 375 -0.68 31.94 -3.23
N VAL A 376 0.34 32.04 -4.08
CA VAL A 376 1.37 31.02 -4.27
C VAL A 376 2.71 31.58 -3.79
N PHE A 377 3.38 30.81 -2.93
CA PHE A 377 4.60 31.21 -2.24
C PHE A 377 5.68 30.16 -2.47
N LEU A 378 6.86 30.59 -2.87
CA LEU A 378 8.01 29.69 -3.08
C LEU A 378 8.85 29.60 -1.80
N TYR A 379 9.33 28.42 -1.49
CA TYR A 379 10.24 28.23 -0.35
C TYR A 379 11.52 29.04 -0.51
N SER A 380 12.06 29.15 -1.73
CA SER A 380 13.24 29.98 -2.03
C SER A 380 13.10 31.42 -1.56
N ASP A 381 11.92 32.00 -1.70
CA ASP A 381 11.66 33.39 -1.33
C ASP A 381 11.43 33.56 0.17
N CYS A 382 11.01 32.49 0.84
CA CYS A 382 10.68 32.49 2.26
C CYS A 382 11.79 31.87 3.15
N ALA A 383 12.75 31.17 2.58
CA ALA A 383 13.71 30.34 3.31
C ALA A 383 14.48 31.11 4.39
N PHE A 384 14.93 32.31 4.07
CA PHE A 384 15.65 33.16 5.02
C PHE A 384 14.78 33.54 6.23
N TYR A 385 13.54 33.96 5.98
CA TYR A 385 12.60 34.31 7.04
C TYR A 385 12.19 33.09 7.88
N LEU A 386 12.02 31.94 7.25
CA LEU A 386 11.73 30.67 7.94
C LEU A 386 12.90 30.24 8.84
N MET A 387 14.13 30.47 8.39
CA MET A 387 15.33 30.21 9.21
C MET A 387 15.36 31.13 10.44
N LEU A 388 15.08 32.44 10.27
CA LEU A 388 15.00 33.39 11.39
C LEU A 388 13.82 33.04 12.34
N ASP A 389 12.68 32.62 11.80
CA ASP A 389 11.53 32.21 12.61
C ASP A 389 11.81 30.96 13.46
N GLY A 390 12.69 30.09 12.97
CA GLY A 390 13.17 28.89 13.67
C GLY A 390 14.19 29.11 14.78
N VAL A 391 14.69 30.34 14.96
CA VAL A 391 15.59 30.66 16.06
C VAL A 391 14.80 30.66 17.38
N GLU A 392 15.15 29.74 18.29
CA GLU A 392 14.46 29.59 19.58
C GLU A 392 14.67 30.80 20.47
N ASP A 393 15.90 31.25 20.60
CA ASP A 393 16.27 32.46 21.37
C ASP A 393 16.21 33.71 20.49
N LYS A 394 15.08 34.40 20.54
CA LYS A 394 14.86 35.62 19.78
C LYS A 394 15.86 36.75 20.16
N SER A 395 16.46 36.69 21.33
CA SER A 395 17.48 37.69 21.74
C SER A 395 18.73 37.60 20.84
N MET A 396 19.05 36.42 20.31
CA MET A 396 20.15 36.27 19.35
C MET A 396 19.96 37.09 18.08
N LEU A 397 18.73 37.34 17.68
CA LEU A 397 18.43 38.17 16.50
C LEU A 397 18.76 39.65 16.75
N GLU A 398 18.61 40.11 17.97
CA GLU A 398 19.01 41.48 18.36
C GLU A 398 20.52 41.65 18.27
N TYR A 399 21.28 40.64 18.72
CA TYR A 399 22.76 40.67 18.61
C TYR A 399 23.26 40.48 17.16
N ALA A 400 22.44 39.93 16.26
CA ALA A 400 22.80 39.84 14.85
C ALA A 400 22.68 41.19 14.11
N LYS A 401 22.04 42.19 14.71
CA LYS A 401 21.93 43.53 14.16
C LYS A 401 23.32 44.19 14.18
N HIS A 402 23.74 44.74 13.05
CA HIS A 402 25.02 45.42 12.98
C HIS A 402 25.07 46.58 13.98
N PRO A 403 26.13 46.71 14.81
CA PRO A 403 26.19 47.75 15.87
C PRO A 403 25.92 49.17 15.37
N LEU A 404 26.44 49.54 14.20
CA LEU A 404 26.22 50.87 13.59
C LEU A 404 24.73 51.16 13.28
N LEU A 405 23.91 50.16 13.03
CA LEU A 405 22.47 50.39 12.84
C LEU A 405 21.80 50.82 14.15
N SER A 406 22.23 50.27 15.27
CA SER A 406 21.73 50.67 16.58
C SER A 406 22.21 52.09 16.97
N GLU A 407 23.44 52.46 16.57
CA GLU A 407 23.94 53.83 16.74
C GLU A 407 23.16 54.82 15.87
N LEU A 408 22.85 54.44 14.63
CA LEU A 408 22.06 55.25 13.70
C LEU A 408 20.64 55.50 14.22
N GLU A 409 19.97 54.45 14.79
CA GLU A 409 18.66 54.62 15.43
C GLU A 409 18.71 55.57 16.64
N LYS A 410 19.75 55.47 17.48
CA LYS A 410 19.96 56.42 18.60
C LYS A 410 20.16 57.82 18.10
N TYR A 411 20.99 58.01 17.08
CA TYR A 411 21.21 59.30 16.46
C TYR A 411 19.92 59.91 15.91
N ASP A 412 19.11 59.10 15.20
CA ASP A 412 17.81 59.53 14.68
C ASP A 412 16.86 59.97 15.80
N ALA A 413 16.83 59.21 16.91
CA ALA A 413 16.02 59.57 18.08
C ALA A 413 16.49 60.88 18.75
N GLU A 414 17.79 61.08 18.88
CA GLU A 414 18.37 62.29 19.51
C GLU A 414 18.24 63.53 18.64
N LYS A 415 18.41 63.39 17.33
CA LYS A 415 18.44 64.49 16.38
C LYS A 415 17.11 64.69 15.61
N ASN A 416 16.14 63.85 15.90
CA ASN A 416 14.84 63.81 15.16
C ASN A 416 15.04 63.72 13.65
N THR A 417 15.93 62.82 13.22
CA THR A 417 16.25 62.55 11.82
C THR A 417 15.63 61.22 11.38
N GLN A 418 15.75 60.83 10.13
CA GLN A 418 15.24 59.58 9.57
C GLN A 418 16.30 58.91 8.68
N LEU A 419 17.53 58.87 9.19
CA LEU A 419 18.65 58.28 8.45
C LEU A 419 18.53 56.77 8.32
N TYR A 420 18.09 56.09 9.39
CA TYR A 420 17.85 54.67 9.39
C TYR A 420 16.83 54.25 8.34
N ASP A 421 15.65 54.88 8.33
CA ASP A 421 14.61 54.60 7.36
C ASP A 421 15.05 54.94 5.91
N THR A 422 15.84 55.98 5.75
CA THR A 422 16.42 56.35 4.46
C THR A 422 17.42 55.28 3.98
N LEU A 423 18.29 54.77 4.85
CA LEU A 423 19.24 53.72 4.54
C LEU A 423 18.55 52.43 4.19
N MET A 424 17.54 52.03 4.98
CA MET A 424 16.75 50.82 4.72
C MET A 424 16.02 50.91 3.37
N THR A 425 15.35 52.02 3.11
CA THR A 425 14.64 52.21 1.83
C THR A 425 15.61 52.26 0.63
N TYR A 426 16.79 52.84 0.82
CA TYR A 426 17.85 52.90 -0.18
C TYR A 426 18.41 51.53 -0.53
N THR A 427 18.61 50.65 0.45
CA THR A 427 19.02 49.26 0.21
C THR A 427 17.92 48.45 -0.46
N LEU A 428 16.65 48.55 -0.03
CA LEU A 428 15.49 47.89 -0.60
C LEU A 428 15.21 48.27 -2.07
N THR A 429 15.57 49.53 -2.43
CA THR A 429 15.42 50.03 -3.81
C THR A 429 16.63 49.69 -4.70
N GLY A 430 17.52 48.83 -4.27
CA GLY A 430 18.73 48.46 -5.02
C GLY A 430 19.70 49.66 -5.15
N PHE A 431 19.84 50.48 -4.10
CA PHE A 431 20.70 51.66 -4.04
C PHE A 431 20.32 52.75 -5.07
N SER A 432 19.03 52.83 -5.43
CA SER A 432 18.53 53.84 -6.36
C SER A 432 18.00 55.07 -5.64
N LYS A 433 18.76 56.17 -5.67
CA LYS A 433 18.37 57.44 -5.01
C LYS A 433 17.04 58.00 -5.53
N ASN A 434 16.73 57.78 -6.80
CA ASN A 434 15.46 58.22 -7.40
C ASN A 434 14.27 57.46 -6.85
N ARG A 435 14.34 56.09 -6.86
CA ARG A 435 13.27 55.24 -6.31
C ARG A 435 13.09 55.42 -4.81
N THR A 436 14.21 55.62 -4.06
CA THR A 436 14.13 55.93 -2.65
C THR A 436 13.40 57.23 -2.39
N ALA A 437 13.71 58.29 -3.16
CA ALA A 437 13.05 59.58 -3.08
C ALA A 437 11.54 59.47 -3.36
N GLU A 438 11.16 58.73 -4.38
CA GLU A 438 9.75 58.44 -4.71
C GLU A 438 9.02 57.73 -3.56
N LEU A 439 9.58 56.64 -3.05
CA LEU A 439 8.97 55.84 -1.97
C LEU A 439 8.86 56.62 -0.65
N MET A 440 9.84 57.45 -0.34
CA MET A 440 9.85 58.27 0.88
C MET A 440 9.16 59.63 0.75
N PHE A 441 8.61 59.92 -0.45
CA PHE A 441 8.03 61.24 -0.76
C PHE A 441 8.97 62.40 -0.48
N LEU A 442 10.27 62.24 -0.81
CA LEU A 442 11.32 63.21 -0.63
C LEU A 442 11.91 63.65 -1.95
N HIS A 443 12.56 64.84 -1.94
CA HIS A 443 13.36 65.22 -3.09
C HIS A 443 14.65 64.41 -3.16
N ARG A 444 15.11 64.07 -4.37
CA ARG A 444 16.37 63.29 -4.56
C ARG A 444 17.57 63.90 -3.84
N ASN A 445 17.69 65.21 -3.79
CA ASN A 445 18.79 65.87 -3.09
C ASN A 445 18.73 65.61 -1.59
N THR A 446 17.57 65.54 -0.98
CA THR A 446 17.37 65.20 0.43
C THR A 446 17.84 63.79 0.72
N VAL A 447 17.50 62.83 -0.13
CA VAL A 447 18.00 61.43 -0.01
C VAL A 447 19.50 61.40 -0.18
N ASN A 448 20.07 62.11 -1.17
CA ASN A 448 21.51 62.17 -1.35
C ASN A 448 22.24 62.77 -0.12
N TYR A 449 21.70 63.83 0.47
CA TYR A 449 22.25 64.43 1.69
C TYR A 449 22.21 63.44 2.85
N ARG A 450 21.08 62.77 3.09
CA ARG A 450 20.92 61.79 4.17
C ARG A 450 21.85 60.59 4.02
N ILE A 451 22.16 60.17 2.81
CA ILE A 451 23.10 59.04 2.55
C ILE A 451 24.55 59.48 2.70
N GLN A 452 24.87 60.74 2.55
CA GLN A 452 26.22 61.28 2.75
C GLN A 452 26.51 61.64 4.21
N GLN A 453 25.51 61.81 5.04
CA GLN A 453 25.61 62.07 6.47
C GLN A 453 25.92 60.77 7.25
#